data_b2c3c13b703b39585696e00b84b38869
#
_entry.id   b2c3c13b703b39585696e00b84b38869
#
_cell.length_a   1.000
_cell.length_b   1.000
_cell.length_c   1.000
_cell.angle_alpha   90.00
_cell.angle_beta   90.00
_cell.angle_gamma   90.00
#
_symmetry.space_group_name_H-M   'P 1'
#
loop_
_entity.id
_entity.type
_entity.pdbx_description
1 polymer ?
#
loop_
_entity_poly.entity_id
_entity_poly.type
_entity_poly.pdbx_seq_one_letter_code
_entity_poly.pdbx_strand_id
1 'polypeptide(L)'
;VAIIDTDPQGSLGKWFMIRSEKKVSNENLTFKTASLWGAQYESKTLKNDHDIVIIDTPPKIESDARPSIEAADLVIIPMAASHVDFWATGAIVEIAKKANKKILAQINRSSQRSKLMDKTKDFIKSLDLKPTHTIIGNRQIYTSSMGEGKTAVEKQKKGNAVDEIKKLSDQILNELN
;
A
#
# COMPACT_ATOMS: atom_id res chain seq x y z
N VAL A 1 14.08 -4.76 2.77
CA VAL A 1 12.61 -4.60 2.87
C VAL A 1 11.98 -5.94 3.17
N ALA A 2 10.99 -5.99 4.07
CA ALA A 2 10.15 -7.16 4.27
C ALA A 2 8.68 -6.85 3.88
N ILE A 3 7.98 -7.87 3.41
CA ILE A 3 6.54 -7.81 3.11
C ILE A 3 5.84 -8.91 3.91
N ILE A 4 4.75 -8.53 4.56
CA ILE A 4 3.84 -9.44 5.25
C ILE A 4 2.49 -9.40 4.52
N ASP A 5 2.08 -10.50 3.91
CA ASP A 5 0.74 -10.66 3.31
C ASP A 5 -0.20 -11.24 4.38
N THR A 6 -1.22 -10.48 4.76
CA THR A 6 -2.25 -10.91 5.72
C THR A 6 -3.60 -11.15 5.04
N ASP A 7 -3.68 -10.97 3.71
CA ASP A 7 -4.91 -11.23 2.95
C ASP A 7 -5.07 -12.74 2.69
N PRO A 8 -6.15 -13.38 3.17
CA PRO A 8 -6.43 -14.79 2.90
C PRO A 8 -6.56 -15.12 1.40
N GLN A 9 -6.83 -14.14 0.53
CA GLN A 9 -6.85 -14.34 -0.91
C GLN A 9 -5.44 -14.58 -1.49
N GLY A 10 -4.39 -14.15 -0.79
CA GLY A 10 -3.00 -14.44 -1.11
C GLY A 10 -2.55 -13.94 -2.48
N SER A 11 -3.08 -12.81 -2.95
CA SER A 11 -2.74 -12.26 -4.27
C SER A 11 -1.28 -11.83 -4.33
N LEU A 12 -0.78 -11.24 -3.25
CA LEU A 12 0.62 -10.84 -3.14
C LEU A 12 1.54 -12.06 -3.02
N GLY A 13 1.10 -13.10 -2.31
CA GLY A 13 1.78 -14.40 -2.25
C GLY A 13 1.94 -15.04 -3.62
N LYS A 14 0.88 -15.03 -4.46
CA LYS A 14 0.96 -15.52 -5.85
C LYS A 14 1.99 -14.73 -6.68
N TRP A 15 2.03 -13.41 -6.54
CA TRP A 15 3.03 -12.58 -7.18
C TRP A 15 4.45 -12.99 -6.76
N PHE A 16 4.67 -13.21 -5.46
CA PHE A 16 5.97 -13.62 -4.94
C PHE A 16 6.40 -15.01 -5.44
N MET A 17 5.46 -15.97 -5.54
CA MET A 17 5.73 -17.28 -6.14
C MET A 17 6.16 -17.18 -7.60
N ILE A 18 5.42 -16.42 -8.42
CA ILE A 18 5.77 -16.16 -9.83
C ILE A 18 7.15 -15.50 -9.92
N ARG A 19 7.46 -14.56 -9.03
CA ARG A 19 8.76 -13.89 -8.95
C ARG A 19 9.89 -14.90 -8.71
N SER A 20 9.70 -15.82 -7.78
CA SER A 20 10.67 -16.87 -7.44
C SER A 20 10.83 -17.87 -8.58
N GLU A 21 9.75 -18.33 -9.19
CA GLU A 21 9.78 -19.25 -10.33
C GLU A 21 10.51 -18.66 -11.54
N LYS A 22 10.31 -17.38 -11.82
CA LYS A 22 10.99 -16.65 -12.91
C LYS A 22 12.38 -16.16 -12.53
N LYS A 23 12.89 -16.52 -11.35
CA LYS A 23 14.22 -16.15 -10.86
C LYS A 23 14.47 -14.63 -10.90
N VAL A 24 13.43 -13.83 -10.65
CA VAL A 24 13.60 -12.40 -10.42
C VAL A 24 14.32 -12.22 -9.10
N SER A 25 15.33 -11.34 -9.03
CA SER A 25 16.12 -11.14 -7.82
C SER A 25 15.28 -10.79 -6.59
N ASN A 26 15.57 -11.43 -5.47
CA ASN A 26 14.96 -11.20 -4.16
C ASN A 26 16.00 -10.83 -3.11
N GLU A 27 17.21 -10.40 -3.51
CA GLU A 27 18.34 -10.18 -2.58
C GLU A 27 18.01 -9.31 -1.36
N ASN A 28 17.15 -8.31 -1.55
CA ASN A 28 16.76 -7.38 -0.49
C ASN A 28 15.26 -7.45 -0.17
N LEU A 29 14.61 -8.58 -0.46
CA LEU A 29 13.19 -8.77 -0.29
C LEU A 29 12.88 -10.05 0.49
N THR A 30 12.40 -9.90 1.71
CA THR A 30 11.84 -10.98 2.52
C THR A 30 10.32 -10.98 2.37
N PHE A 31 9.73 -12.16 2.17
CA PHE A 31 8.28 -12.31 2.09
C PHE A 31 7.79 -13.29 3.16
N LYS A 32 6.74 -12.90 3.86
CA LYS A 32 6.05 -13.71 4.86
C LYS A 32 4.54 -13.64 4.65
N THR A 33 3.84 -14.66 5.10
CA THR A 33 2.39 -14.64 5.29
C THR A 33 2.09 -14.70 6.78
N ALA A 34 1.08 -13.99 7.23
CA ALA A 34 0.63 -14.04 8.61
C ALA A 34 -0.89 -13.93 8.68
N SER A 35 -1.49 -14.51 9.71
CA SER A 35 -2.84 -14.12 10.09
C SER A 35 -2.84 -12.66 10.57
N LEU A 36 -4.00 -12.01 10.51
CA LEU A 36 -4.12 -10.60 10.91
C LEU A 36 -3.60 -10.33 12.33
N TRP A 37 -3.88 -11.22 13.28
CA TRP A 37 -3.37 -11.13 14.65
C TRP A 37 -1.86 -11.42 14.74
N GLY A 38 -1.32 -12.27 13.84
CA GLY A 38 0.11 -12.61 13.77
C GLY A 38 0.96 -11.48 13.15
N ALA A 39 0.35 -10.55 12.41
CA ALA A 39 1.05 -9.47 11.75
C ALA A 39 1.87 -8.60 12.73
N GLN A 40 1.35 -8.38 13.94
CA GLN A 40 2.06 -7.62 14.98
C GLN A 40 3.32 -8.33 15.47
N TYR A 41 3.29 -9.64 15.62
CA TYR A 41 4.44 -10.42 16.04
C TYR A 41 5.49 -10.47 14.92
N GLU A 42 5.07 -10.83 13.71
CA GLU A 42 5.96 -10.92 12.55
C GLU A 42 6.61 -9.57 12.21
N SER A 43 5.86 -8.47 12.28
CA SER A 43 6.42 -7.15 12.02
C SER A 43 7.50 -6.74 13.01
N LYS A 44 7.31 -7.03 14.31
CA LYS A 44 8.33 -6.79 15.34
C LYS A 44 9.61 -7.60 15.10
N THR A 45 9.46 -8.86 14.69
CA THR A 45 10.60 -9.72 14.38
C THR A 45 11.36 -9.22 13.16
N LEU A 46 10.64 -8.90 12.07
CA LEU A 46 11.25 -8.44 10.82
C LEU A 46 11.88 -7.04 10.92
N LYS A 47 11.38 -6.20 11.82
CA LYS A 47 11.92 -4.85 12.07
C LYS A 47 13.36 -4.87 12.59
N ASN A 48 13.82 -5.98 13.18
CA ASN A 48 15.20 -6.12 13.66
C ASN A 48 16.23 -6.25 12.51
N ASP A 49 15.79 -6.81 11.38
CA ASP A 49 16.68 -7.17 10.27
C ASP A 49 16.37 -6.37 8.98
N HIS A 50 15.35 -5.50 8.99
CA HIS A 50 14.88 -4.79 7.80
C HIS A 50 14.57 -3.32 8.11
N ASP A 51 15.01 -2.42 7.24
CA ASP A 51 14.74 -0.98 7.37
C ASP A 51 13.25 -0.66 7.21
N ILE A 52 12.55 -1.42 6.37
CA ILE A 52 11.12 -1.23 6.06
C ILE A 52 10.39 -2.57 6.11
N VAL A 53 9.27 -2.60 6.83
CA VAL A 53 8.30 -3.71 6.81
C VAL A 53 6.98 -3.20 6.27
N ILE A 54 6.48 -3.82 5.21
CA ILE A 54 5.19 -3.51 4.59
C ILE A 54 4.19 -4.59 4.97
N ILE A 55 3.06 -4.19 5.55
CA ILE A 55 1.96 -5.10 5.91
C ILE A 55 0.83 -4.88 4.90
N ASP A 56 0.57 -5.88 4.06
CA ASP A 56 -0.58 -5.90 3.15
C ASP A 56 -1.79 -6.49 3.85
N THR A 57 -2.92 -5.77 3.80
CA THR A 57 -4.14 -6.11 4.53
C THR A 57 -5.29 -6.38 3.56
N PRO A 58 -6.24 -7.26 3.93
CA PRO A 58 -7.41 -7.52 3.10
C PRO A 58 -8.27 -6.25 2.92
N PRO A 59 -9.03 -6.18 1.82
CA PRO A 59 -9.84 -5.01 1.48
C PRO A 59 -11.06 -4.80 2.38
N LYS A 60 -11.44 -5.79 3.18
CA LYS A 60 -12.60 -5.71 4.08
C LYS A 60 -12.20 -5.12 5.42
N ILE A 61 -12.94 -4.09 5.83
CA ILE A 61 -12.82 -3.43 7.13
C ILE A 61 -13.67 -4.20 8.13
N GLU A 62 -13.18 -5.31 8.60
CA GLU A 62 -13.71 -5.94 9.80
C GLU A 62 -12.69 -5.72 10.92
N SER A 63 -13.06 -6.03 12.14
CA SER A 63 -12.24 -5.94 13.37
C SER A 63 -10.80 -6.45 13.23
N ASP A 64 -10.55 -7.16 12.17
CA ASP A 64 -9.34 -7.92 11.87
C ASP A 64 -8.16 -7.06 11.37
N ALA A 65 -8.41 -5.89 10.75
CA ALA A 65 -7.32 -5.00 10.29
C ALA A 65 -6.64 -4.24 11.44
N ARG A 66 -7.27 -4.19 12.62
CA ARG A 66 -6.80 -3.41 13.77
C ARG A 66 -5.39 -3.80 14.23
N PRO A 67 -5.03 -5.10 14.41
CA PRO A 67 -3.67 -5.47 14.82
C PRO A 67 -2.59 -5.01 13.83
N SER A 68 -2.88 -5.06 12.54
CA SER A 68 -1.95 -4.57 11.49
C SER A 68 -1.79 -3.06 11.56
N ILE A 69 -2.88 -2.32 11.75
CA ILE A 69 -2.86 -0.86 11.91
C ILE A 69 -2.09 -0.47 13.18
N GLU A 70 -2.34 -1.14 14.29
CA GLU A 70 -1.65 -0.88 15.56
C GLU A 70 -0.15 -1.19 15.49
N ALA A 71 0.27 -2.15 14.66
CA ALA A 71 1.67 -2.49 14.44
C ALA A 71 2.42 -1.47 13.54
N ALA A 72 1.71 -0.72 12.72
CA ALA A 72 2.32 0.19 11.75
C ALA A 72 2.78 1.50 12.38
N ASP A 73 3.87 2.08 11.86
CA ASP A 73 4.32 3.44 12.17
C ASP A 73 3.60 4.47 11.25
N LEU A 74 3.21 4.04 10.06
CA LEU A 74 2.49 4.82 9.06
C LEU A 74 1.42 3.96 8.39
N VAL A 75 0.21 4.49 8.27
CA VAL A 75 -0.90 3.85 7.55
C VAL A 75 -1.10 4.55 6.22
N ILE A 76 -1.02 3.80 5.13
CA ILE A 76 -1.29 4.30 3.79
C ILE A 76 -2.63 3.75 3.33
N ILE A 77 -3.55 4.65 2.99
CA ILE A 77 -4.89 4.27 2.54
C ILE A 77 -5.01 4.56 1.04
N PRO A 78 -4.88 3.53 0.18
CA PRO A 78 -5.10 3.69 -1.25
C PRO A 78 -6.60 3.82 -1.53
N MET A 79 -6.97 4.83 -2.31
CA MET A 79 -8.35 5.06 -2.74
C MET A 79 -8.42 5.46 -4.21
N ALA A 80 -9.34 4.90 -4.96
CA ALA A 80 -9.66 5.39 -6.28
C ALA A 80 -10.59 6.61 -6.18
N ALA A 81 -10.69 7.40 -7.25
CA ALA A 81 -11.66 8.48 -7.33
C ALA A 81 -13.07 7.89 -7.57
N SER A 82 -13.65 7.26 -6.56
CA SER A 82 -14.97 6.63 -6.59
C SER A 82 -15.73 6.79 -5.28
N HIS A 83 -17.06 6.87 -5.34
CA HIS A 83 -17.90 6.98 -4.13
C HIS A 83 -17.83 5.72 -3.26
N VAL A 84 -17.61 4.55 -3.86
CA VAL A 84 -17.49 3.28 -3.12
C VAL A 84 -16.23 3.30 -2.23
N ASP A 85 -15.11 3.81 -2.76
CA ASP A 85 -13.88 3.94 -1.97
C ASP A 85 -14.04 4.97 -0.84
N PHE A 86 -14.81 6.05 -1.06
CA PHE A 86 -15.08 7.03 -0.02
C PHE A 86 -15.82 6.40 1.18
N TRP A 87 -16.81 5.56 0.92
CA TRP A 87 -17.56 4.88 2.00
C TRP A 87 -16.70 3.88 2.77
N ALA A 88 -15.82 3.15 2.05
CA ALA A 88 -14.93 2.18 2.68
C ALA A 88 -13.82 2.83 3.52
N THR A 89 -13.36 4.02 3.14
CA THR A 89 -12.21 4.68 3.78
C THR A 89 -12.51 5.15 5.21
N GLY A 90 -13.72 5.62 5.49
CA GLY A 90 -14.07 6.26 6.77
C GLY A 90 -13.77 5.39 7.99
N ALA A 91 -14.14 4.11 7.93
CA ALA A 91 -13.94 3.19 9.06
C ALA A 91 -12.45 2.89 9.32
N ILE A 92 -11.62 2.76 8.25
CA ILE A 92 -10.16 2.58 8.39
C ILE A 92 -9.55 3.80 9.06
N VAL A 93 -9.95 5.00 8.63
CA VAL A 93 -9.46 6.26 9.20
C VAL A 93 -9.77 6.35 10.67
N GLU A 94 -11.00 6.00 11.09
CA GLU A 94 -11.37 6.00 12.50
C GLU A 94 -10.50 5.04 13.33
N ILE A 95 -10.26 3.83 12.85
CA ILE A 95 -9.39 2.86 13.54
C ILE A 95 -7.97 3.41 13.67
N ALA A 96 -7.41 3.95 12.58
CA ALA A 96 -6.06 4.48 12.58
C ALA A 96 -5.91 5.71 13.46
N LYS A 97 -6.91 6.61 13.48
CA LYS A 97 -6.96 7.76 14.38
C LYS A 97 -7.06 7.33 15.85
N LYS A 98 -7.92 6.37 16.17
CA LYS A 98 -8.03 5.81 17.55
C LYS A 98 -6.72 5.15 18.00
N ALA A 99 -5.96 4.57 17.08
CA ALA A 99 -4.63 4.03 17.35
C ALA A 99 -3.50 5.08 17.31
N ASN A 100 -3.83 6.36 17.15
CA ASN A 100 -2.90 7.49 17.08
C ASN A 100 -1.82 7.32 16.01
N LYS A 101 -2.19 6.82 14.82
CA LYS A 101 -1.26 6.57 13.72
C LYS A 101 -1.18 7.74 12.74
N LYS A 102 0.02 7.96 12.17
CA LYS A 102 0.17 8.80 10.98
C LYS A 102 -0.59 8.17 9.81
N ILE A 103 -1.32 8.96 9.03
CA ILE A 103 -2.15 8.47 7.92
C ILE A 103 -1.82 9.28 6.66
N LEU A 104 -1.55 8.57 5.55
CA LEU A 104 -1.46 9.13 4.22
C LEU A 104 -2.60 8.61 3.34
N ALA A 105 -3.33 9.51 2.70
CA ALA A 105 -4.34 9.17 1.71
C ALA A 105 -3.69 9.15 0.32
N GLN A 106 -3.59 7.96 -0.29
CA GLN A 106 -3.00 7.78 -1.62
C GLN A 106 -4.10 7.67 -2.67
N ILE A 107 -4.20 8.66 -3.55
CA ILE A 107 -5.09 8.57 -4.72
C ILE A 107 -4.49 7.60 -5.72
N ASN A 108 -5.19 6.48 -5.92
CA ASN A 108 -4.73 5.34 -6.70
C ASN A 108 -5.64 5.07 -7.91
N ARG A 109 -5.10 4.45 -8.96
CA ARG A 109 -5.81 4.01 -10.17
C ARG A 109 -6.66 5.12 -10.80
N SER A 110 -6.22 6.36 -10.71
CA SER A 110 -6.98 7.54 -11.11
C SER A 110 -6.28 8.32 -12.22
N SER A 111 -7.04 9.12 -12.95
CA SER A 111 -6.52 10.11 -13.89
C SER A 111 -6.60 11.49 -13.25
N GLN A 112 -5.59 12.33 -13.46
CA GLN A 112 -5.64 13.75 -13.06
C GLN A 112 -6.80 14.51 -13.71
N ARG A 113 -7.31 14.01 -14.85
CA ARG A 113 -8.46 14.58 -15.56
C ARG A 113 -9.81 13.99 -15.12
N SER A 114 -9.83 13.16 -14.08
CA SER A 114 -11.08 12.59 -13.56
C SER A 114 -11.99 13.70 -13.04
N LYS A 115 -13.25 13.67 -13.43
CA LYS A 115 -14.28 14.58 -12.93
C LYS A 115 -14.51 14.46 -11.41
N LEU A 116 -14.10 13.35 -10.83
CA LEU A 116 -14.20 13.09 -9.38
C LEU A 116 -12.94 13.51 -8.61
N MET A 117 -11.92 14.01 -9.29
CA MET A 117 -10.65 14.34 -8.64
C MET A 117 -10.80 15.40 -7.53
N ASP A 118 -11.53 16.48 -7.82
CA ASP A 118 -11.76 17.54 -6.84
C ASP A 118 -12.61 17.03 -5.67
N LYS A 119 -13.65 16.25 -5.94
CA LYS A 119 -14.46 15.59 -4.90
C LYS A 119 -13.62 14.64 -4.04
N THR A 120 -12.65 13.93 -4.64
CA THR A 120 -11.73 13.07 -3.89
C THR A 120 -10.85 13.87 -2.95
N LYS A 121 -10.31 14.98 -3.41
CA LYS A 121 -9.50 15.89 -2.57
C LYS A 121 -10.32 16.50 -1.44
N ASP A 122 -11.53 16.95 -1.74
CA ASP A 122 -12.45 17.51 -0.74
C ASP A 122 -12.82 16.44 0.31
N PHE A 123 -13.04 15.21 -0.12
CA PHE A 123 -13.29 14.09 0.79
C PHE A 123 -12.08 13.80 1.70
N ILE A 124 -10.88 13.72 1.15
CA ILE A 124 -9.64 13.55 1.95
C ILE A 124 -9.52 14.67 2.99
N LYS A 125 -9.76 15.91 2.57
CA LYS A 125 -9.74 17.08 3.45
C LYS A 125 -10.81 17.00 4.54
N SER A 126 -12.02 16.53 4.22
CA SER A 126 -13.11 16.39 5.19
C SER A 126 -12.81 15.37 6.29
N LEU A 127 -11.94 14.39 5.99
CA LEU A 127 -11.44 13.42 6.97
C LEU A 127 -10.20 13.92 7.74
N ASP A 128 -9.77 15.16 7.51
CA ASP A 128 -8.54 15.72 8.09
C ASP A 128 -7.32 14.82 7.84
N LEU A 129 -7.20 14.35 6.59
CA LEU A 129 -6.09 13.50 6.17
C LEU A 129 -5.09 14.28 5.31
N LYS A 130 -3.84 13.83 5.35
CA LYS A 130 -2.78 14.30 4.46
C LYS A 130 -2.79 13.49 3.16
N PRO A 131 -3.06 14.10 1.99
CA PRO A 131 -2.92 13.40 0.73
C PRO A 131 -1.45 13.21 0.37
N THR A 132 -1.16 12.14 -0.39
CA THR A 132 0.15 12.02 -1.02
C THR A 132 0.32 13.07 -2.12
N HIS A 133 1.57 13.48 -2.38
CA HIS A 133 1.90 14.49 -3.39
C HIS A 133 1.68 13.98 -4.81
N THR A 134 1.71 12.67 -5.00
CA THR A 134 1.55 12.05 -6.31
C THR A 134 0.30 11.19 -6.39
N ILE A 135 -0.27 11.12 -7.59
CA ILE A 135 -1.40 10.25 -7.92
C ILE A 135 -0.84 9.06 -8.69
N ILE A 136 -1.19 7.86 -8.28
CA ILE A 136 -0.88 6.65 -9.04
C ILE A 136 -1.93 6.49 -10.14
N GLY A 137 -1.48 6.56 -11.39
CA GLY A 137 -2.35 6.48 -12.56
C GLY A 137 -2.92 5.08 -12.79
N ASN A 138 -4.04 5.00 -13.51
CA ASN A 138 -4.55 3.71 -13.97
C ASN A 138 -3.75 3.27 -15.22
N ARG A 139 -2.67 2.53 -15.01
CA ARG A 139 -1.72 2.15 -16.06
C ARG A 139 -1.61 0.63 -16.21
N GLN A 140 -1.62 0.17 -17.44
CA GLN A 140 -1.49 -1.26 -17.76
C GLN A 140 -0.18 -1.88 -17.24
N ILE A 141 0.89 -1.09 -17.11
CA ILE A 141 2.17 -1.61 -16.64
C ILE A 141 2.08 -2.15 -15.21
N TYR A 142 1.26 -1.59 -14.34
CA TYR A 142 1.10 -2.10 -12.98
C TYR A 142 0.51 -3.51 -12.96
N THR A 143 -0.54 -3.75 -13.77
CA THR A 143 -1.15 -5.09 -13.86
C THR A 143 -0.27 -6.08 -14.61
N SER A 144 0.35 -5.67 -15.72
CA SER A 144 1.19 -6.56 -16.53
C SER A 144 2.49 -6.94 -15.85
N SER A 145 3.09 -6.08 -15.03
CA SER A 145 4.28 -6.42 -14.26
C SER A 145 3.99 -7.45 -13.16
N MET A 146 2.83 -7.33 -12.49
CA MET A 146 2.41 -8.30 -11.47
C MET A 146 2.33 -9.73 -12.02
N GLY A 147 1.78 -9.94 -13.22
CA GLY A 147 1.74 -11.24 -13.89
C GLY A 147 3.11 -11.80 -14.29
N GLU A 148 4.15 -11.00 -14.22
CA GLU A 148 5.53 -11.39 -14.48
C GLU A 148 6.37 -11.58 -13.20
N GLY A 149 5.78 -11.40 -12.02
CA GLY A 149 6.50 -11.39 -10.75
C GLY A 149 7.41 -10.18 -10.58
N LYS A 150 7.15 -9.11 -11.33
CA LYS A 150 7.93 -7.87 -11.31
C LYS A 150 7.12 -6.71 -10.79
N THR A 151 7.81 -5.66 -10.41
CA THR A 151 7.24 -4.34 -10.19
C THR A 151 7.27 -3.51 -11.48
N ALA A 152 6.53 -2.41 -11.54
CA ALA A 152 6.56 -1.51 -12.68
C ALA A 152 7.96 -0.92 -12.93
N VAL A 153 8.71 -0.62 -11.86
CA VAL A 153 10.07 -0.04 -11.95
C VAL A 153 11.13 -1.05 -12.39
N GLU A 154 10.89 -2.34 -12.17
CA GLU A 154 11.76 -3.42 -12.69
C GLU A 154 11.49 -3.67 -14.17
N LYS A 155 10.22 -3.60 -14.58
CA LYS A 155 9.81 -3.82 -15.97
C LYS A 155 10.17 -2.64 -16.87
N GLN A 156 10.15 -1.42 -16.37
CA GLN A 156 10.41 -0.21 -17.12
C GLN A 156 11.34 0.73 -16.32
N LYS A 157 12.36 1.26 -16.98
CA LYS A 157 13.36 2.12 -16.30
C LYS A 157 13.01 3.61 -16.30
N LYS A 158 12.12 4.06 -17.19
CA LYS A 158 11.70 5.46 -17.35
C LYS A 158 10.21 5.53 -17.68
N GLY A 159 9.58 6.65 -17.34
CA GLY A 159 8.18 6.95 -17.67
C GLY A 159 7.32 7.20 -16.45
N ASN A 160 6.10 7.63 -16.69
CA ASN A 160 5.22 8.14 -15.65
C ASN A 160 4.99 7.16 -14.48
N ALA A 161 4.89 5.85 -14.76
CA ALA A 161 4.71 4.86 -13.69
C ALA A 161 5.94 4.80 -12.76
N VAL A 162 7.14 4.90 -13.33
CA VAL A 162 8.41 4.92 -12.56
C VAL A 162 8.48 6.17 -11.71
N ASP A 163 8.14 7.33 -12.29
CA ASP A 163 8.18 8.62 -11.59
C ASP A 163 7.14 8.68 -10.47
N GLU A 164 5.93 8.13 -10.71
CA GLU A 164 4.87 8.03 -9.70
C GLU A 164 5.32 7.20 -8.50
N ILE A 165 5.86 6.00 -8.74
CA ILE A 165 6.33 5.13 -7.65
C ILE A 165 7.50 5.74 -6.90
N LYS A 166 8.48 6.34 -7.59
CA LYS A 166 9.61 7.00 -6.92
C LYS A 166 9.14 8.13 -6.01
N LYS A 167 8.30 9.04 -6.51
CA LYS A 167 7.76 10.15 -5.71
C LYS A 167 6.97 9.67 -4.51
N LEU A 168 6.18 8.61 -4.66
CA LEU A 168 5.44 8.02 -3.55
C LEU A 168 6.39 7.41 -2.52
N SER A 169 7.40 6.66 -2.97
CA SER A 169 8.39 6.05 -2.08
C SER A 169 9.18 7.11 -1.30
N ASP A 170 9.64 8.16 -1.98
CA ASP A 170 10.37 9.27 -1.34
C ASP A 170 9.51 9.96 -0.26
N GLN A 171 8.23 10.18 -0.54
CA GLN A 171 7.32 10.75 0.44
C GLN A 171 7.11 9.83 1.64
N ILE A 172 6.90 8.53 1.42
CA ILE A 172 6.74 7.54 2.50
C ILE A 172 7.97 7.53 3.40
N LEU A 173 9.17 7.49 2.82
CA LEU A 173 10.42 7.49 3.58
C LEU A 173 10.58 8.78 4.41
N ASN A 174 10.22 9.94 3.84
CA ASN A 174 10.25 11.21 4.57
C ASN A 174 9.23 11.28 5.73
N GLU A 175 8.09 10.60 5.62
CA GLU A 175 7.09 10.55 6.71
C GLU A 175 7.47 9.58 7.83
N LEU A 176 8.34 8.61 7.56
CA LEU A 176 8.84 7.64 8.54
C LEU A 176 10.04 8.15 9.34
N ASN A 177 10.80 9.09 8.77
CA ASN A 177 11.92 9.77 9.44
C ASN A 177 11.42 10.97 10.24
#